data_c6dda7c07edca20353d853299dc95f80
#
_entry.id   c6dda7c07edca20353d853299dc95f80
#
_cell.length_a   1.000
_cell.length_b   1.000
_cell.length_c   1.000
_cell.angle_alpha   90.00
_cell.angle_beta   90.00
_cell.angle_gamma   90.00
#
_symmetry.space_group_name_H-M   'P 1'
#
loop_
_entity.id
_entity.type
_entity.pdbx_description
1 polymer ?
#
loop_
_entity_poly.entity_id
_entity_poly.type
_entity_poly.pdbx_seq_one_letter_code
_entity_poly.pdbx_strand_id
1 'polypeptide(L)'
;NVLFRTPERRERIPVQFFPTLSRLYAGLRASANPADVVIIPHAHQAGDYRQNDPELEPLVEIMSQNGNFEWFGRMYLNHGHQVGFTAASDNHLSQPGYTAPMGGSLSQRGGLGALLANEKTTDALFDAMKSLRAYATTGDRIIMNLSINGTEMGQRAPFATERVISGRIIGTAAIDTITIIKNDEEIWQQDYYKNENDKILPEDSFLLSFASDSKPLNPGDNPRGWRNWRGTIEIDNAELLLATGQDFHNRFFQSLTVDEDNPNLLHFATQSRGDTSSILLIVHSPIV
;
A
#
# COMPACT_ATOMS: atom_id res chain seq x y z
N ASN A 1 -14.70 4.51 -6.91
CA ASN A 1 -14.82 4.26 -8.36
C ASN A 1 -15.92 3.26 -8.66
N VAL A 2 -16.58 3.41 -9.82
CA VAL A 2 -17.54 2.43 -10.34
C VAL A 2 -17.14 2.10 -11.77
N LEU A 3 -16.93 0.82 -12.01
CA LEU A 3 -16.52 0.28 -13.31
C LEU A 3 -17.66 -0.53 -13.91
N PHE A 4 -17.86 -0.40 -15.22
CA PHE A 4 -18.84 -1.17 -15.97
C PHE A 4 -18.13 -2.04 -17.01
N ARG A 5 -18.59 -3.27 -17.20
CA ARG A 5 -18.00 -4.21 -18.15
C ARG A 5 -18.07 -3.67 -19.58
N THR A 6 -19.15 -2.95 -19.93
CA THR A 6 -19.35 -2.35 -21.24
C THR A 6 -19.50 -0.83 -21.17
N PRO A 7 -19.04 -0.08 -22.18
CA PRO A 7 -19.07 1.39 -22.18
C PRO A 7 -20.49 1.99 -22.23
N GLU A 8 -21.48 1.27 -22.76
CA GLU A 8 -22.83 1.81 -23.00
C GLU A 8 -23.59 2.13 -21.72
N ARG A 9 -23.22 1.50 -20.60
CA ARG A 9 -23.90 1.71 -19.31
C ARG A 9 -23.38 2.92 -18.55
N ARG A 10 -22.14 3.31 -18.76
CA ARG A 10 -21.47 4.40 -18.03
C ARG A 10 -22.20 5.73 -18.14
N GLU A 11 -22.81 6.02 -19.31
CA GLU A 11 -23.49 7.28 -19.57
C GLU A 11 -24.90 7.37 -18.95
N ARG A 12 -25.46 6.23 -18.51
CA ARG A 12 -26.83 6.14 -18.03
C ARG A 12 -26.97 6.18 -16.50
N ILE A 13 -25.87 6.07 -15.77
CA ILE A 13 -25.88 5.96 -14.30
C ILE A 13 -24.95 7.01 -13.72
N PRO A 14 -25.46 8.20 -13.37
CA PRO A 14 -24.69 9.27 -12.76
C PRO A 14 -24.41 8.95 -11.28
N VAL A 15 -23.40 8.14 -11.01
CA VAL A 15 -23.08 7.61 -9.67
C VAL A 15 -22.80 8.70 -8.63
N GLN A 16 -22.31 9.87 -9.04
CA GLN A 16 -22.05 11.01 -8.16
C GLN A 16 -23.32 11.61 -7.50
N PHE A 17 -24.49 11.28 -8.00
CA PHE A 17 -25.75 11.75 -7.41
C PHE A 17 -26.29 10.87 -6.30
N PHE A 18 -25.66 9.76 -6.01
CA PHE A 18 -26.06 8.91 -4.89
C PHE A 18 -25.40 9.37 -3.59
N PRO A 19 -26.16 9.88 -2.60
CA PRO A 19 -25.59 10.50 -1.39
C PRO A 19 -25.06 9.49 -0.37
N THR A 20 -25.39 8.21 -0.50
CA THR A 20 -24.93 7.13 0.39
C THR A 20 -24.62 5.87 -0.40
N LEU A 21 -23.73 5.00 0.14
CA LEU A 21 -23.41 3.71 -0.47
C LEU A 21 -24.67 2.84 -0.65
N SER A 22 -25.53 2.75 0.35
CA SER A 22 -26.77 1.95 0.26
C SER A 22 -27.67 2.40 -0.90
N ARG A 23 -27.76 3.72 -1.14
CA ARG A 23 -28.52 4.24 -2.29
C ARG A 23 -27.80 3.98 -3.62
N LEU A 24 -26.47 4.05 -3.64
CA LEU A 24 -25.69 3.70 -4.81
C LEU A 24 -25.89 2.23 -5.17
N TYR A 25 -25.79 1.31 -4.21
CA TYR A 25 -26.05 -0.11 -4.45
C TYR A 25 -27.46 -0.35 -5.00
N ALA A 26 -28.48 0.24 -4.38
CA ALA A 26 -29.87 0.11 -4.84
C ALA A 26 -30.05 0.67 -6.27
N GLY A 27 -29.48 1.82 -6.57
CA GLY A 27 -29.54 2.44 -7.88
C GLY A 27 -28.85 1.60 -8.98
N LEU A 28 -27.67 1.06 -8.69
CA LEU A 28 -26.95 0.19 -9.60
C LEU A 28 -27.67 -1.13 -9.85
N ARG A 29 -28.23 -1.75 -8.80
CA ARG A 29 -29.03 -2.97 -8.93
C ARG A 29 -30.30 -2.77 -9.73
N ALA A 30 -30.92 -1.59 -9.63
CA ALA A 30 -32.11 -1.25 -10.44
C ALA A 30 -31.81 -0.95 -11.91
N SER A 31 -30.58 -0.56 -12.23
CA SER A 31 -30.21 -0.01 -13.55
C SER A 31 -29.24 -0.88 -14.34
N ALA A 32 -28.56 -1.83 -13.68
CA ALA A 32 -27.55 -2.68 -14.30
C ALA A 32 -27.59 -4.10 -13.71
N ASN A 33 -27.05 -5.05 -14.49
CA ASN A 33 -26.77 -6.38 -13.95
C ASN A 33 -25.58 -6.28 -12.97
N PRO A 34 -25.70 -6.70 -11.70
CA PRO A 34 -24.60 -6.67 -10.74
C PRO A 34 -23.33 -7.38 -11.24
N ALA A 35 -23.47 -8.43 -12.05
CA ALA A 35 -22.33 -9.12 -12.66
C ALA A 35 -21.47 -8.24 -13.59
N ASP A 36 -22.03 -7.15 -14.10
CA ASP A 36 -21.37 -6.21 -15.02
C ASP A 36 -20.91 -4.92 -14.36
N VAL A 37 -20.95 -4.85 -13.02
CA VAL A 37 -20.55 -3.65 -12.25
C VAL A 37 -19.54 -4.04 -11.19
N VAL A 38 -18.48 -3.24 -11.04
CA VAL A 38 -17.52 -3.32 -9.93
C VAL A 38 -17.42 -1.95 -9.26
N ILE A 39 -17.63 -1.92 -7.96
CA ILE A 39 -17.36 -0.75 -7.12
C ILE A 39 -16.04 -0.98 -6.41
N ILE A 40 -15.21 0.06 -6.36
CA ILE A 40 -13.95 0.08 -5.59
C ILE A 40 -13.97 1.34 -4.73
N PRO A 41 -14.20 1.21 -3.42
CA PRO A 41 -14.18 2.35 -2.50
C PRO A 41 -12.76 2.85 -2.26
N HIS A 42 -12.65 4.15 -1.99
CA HIS A 42 -11.43 4.81 -1.57
C HIS A 42 -11.39 4.91 -0.05
N ALA A 43 -10.29 4.54 0.55
CA ALA A 43 -10.09 4.58 1.99
C ALA A 43 -10.21 6.01 2.57
N HIS A 44 -9.72 6.99 1.85
CA HIS A 44 -9.60 8.36 2.35
C HIS A 44 -10.80 9.27 2.05
N GLN A 45 -11.88 8.76 1.44
CA GLN A 45 -13.05 9.58 1.08
C GLN A 45 -14.38 8.86 1.36
N ALA A 46 -14.90 8.15 0.38
CA ALA A 46 -16.27 7.67 0.36
C ALA A 46 -16.45 6.21 0.84
N GLY A 47 -15.36 5.54 1.18
CA GLY A 47 -15.41 4.16 1.65
C GLY A 47 -15.99 4.07 3.06
N ASP A 48 -16.86 3.08 3.27
CA ASP A 48 -17.42 2.76 4.58
C ASP A 48 -17.33 1.25 4.81
N TYR A 49 -16.30 0.81 5.54
CA TYR A 49 -16.03 -0.59 5.83
C TYR A 49 -17.14 -1.29 6.64
N ARG A 50 -18.14 -0.55 7.15
CA ARG A 50 -19.31 -1.13 7.84
C ARG A 50 -20.36 -1.65 6.87
N GLN A 51 -20.24 -1.30 5.60
CA GLN A 51 -21.15 -1.66 4.53
C GLN A 51 -20.38 -2.33 3.39
N ASN A 52 -20.96 -3.37 2.82
CA ASN A 52 -20.44 -4.02 1.63
C ASN A 52 -21.58 -4.72 0.88
N ASP A 53 -21.62 -4.57 -0.41
CA ASP A 53 -22.43 -5.41 -1.29
C ASP A 53 -21.48 -6.37 -2.03
N PRO A 54 -21.42 -7.66 -1.67
CA PRO A 54 -20.40 -8.58 -2.18
C PRO A 54 -20.47 -8.83 -3.70
N GLU A 55 -21.64 -8.58 -4.32
CA GLU A 55 -21.75 -8.68 -5.77
C GLU A 55 -21.29 -7.42 -6.49
N LEU A 56 -21.41 -6.25 -5.88
CA LEU A 56 -21.04 -4.98 -6.49
C LEU A 56 -19.65 -4.51 -6.08
N GLU A 57 -19.23 -4.78 -4.83
CA GLU A 57 -18.00 -4.26 -4.23
C GLU A 57 -17.04 -5.41 -3.86
N PRO A 58 -16.43 -6.08 -4.85
CA PRO A 58 -15.52 -7.18 -4.60
C PRO A 58 -14.12 -6.72 -4.16
N LEU A 59 -13.71 -5.50 -4.48
CA LEU A 59 -12.37 -4.98 -4.24
C LEU A 59 -12.40 -3.70 -3.40
N VAL A 60 -11.35 -3.49 -2.60
CA VAL A 60 -11.11 -2.28 -1.82
C VAL A 60 -9.74 -1.71 -2.19
N GLU A 61 -9.67 -0.41 -2.45
CA GLU A 61 -8.41 0.28 -2.68
C GLU A 61 -7.71 0.57 -1.36
N ILE A 62 -6.51 0.02 -1.19
CA ILE A 62 -5.73 0.13 0.04
C ILE A 62 -4.43 0.93 -0.13
N MET A 63 -4.14 1.41 -1.33
CA MET A 63 -2.94 2.20 -1.60
C MET A 63 -3.17 3.19 -2.75
N SER A 64 -2.77 4.43 -2.54
CA SER A 64 -2.68 5.45 -3.58
C SER A 64 -1.57 6.46 -3.23
N GLN A 65 -1.38 7.51 -4.03
CA GLN A 65 -0.46 8.60 -3.65
C GLN A 65 -0.90 9.35 -2.38
N ASN A 66 -2.11 9.11 -1.89
CA ASN A 66 -2.63 9.67 -0.64
C ASN A 66 -2.21 8.88 0.60
N GLY A 67 -1.62 7.71 0.45
CA GLY A 67 -1.12 6.89 1.54
C GLY A 67 -1.35 5.40 1.36
N ASN A 68 -0.77 4.62 2.26
CA ASN A 68 -1.10 3.23 2.47
C ASN A 68 -2.25 3.13 3.47
N PHE A 69 -3.34 2.52 3.04
CA PHE A 69 -4.58 2.34 3.79
C PHE A 69 -4.87 0.86 4.07
N GLU A 70 -3.84 0.05 4.27
CA GLU A 70 -4.01 -1.37 4.58
C GLU A 70 -4.96 -1.58 5.77
N TRP A 71 -4.89 -0.72 6.80
CA TRP A 71 -5.81 -0.72 7.92
C TRP A 71 -7.29 -0.67 7.51
N PHE A 72 -7.61 0.08 6.44
CA PHE A 72 -8.97 0.19 5.93
C PHE A 72 -9.45 -1.13 5.30
N GLY A 73 -8.59 -1.79 4.52
CA GLY A 73 -8.87 -3.13 4.00
C GLY A 73 -9.06 -4.16 5.12
N ARG A 74 -8.21 -4.12 6.15
CA ARG A 74 -8.35 -4.99 7.33
C ARG A 74 -9.69 -4.78 8.05
N MET A 75 -10.19 -3.53 8.12
CA MET A 75 -11.50 -3.25 8.71
C MET A 75 -12.65 -3.91 7.95
N TYR A 76 -12.60 -4.00 6.61
CA TYR A 76 -13.57 -4.79 5.84
C TYR A 76 -13.55 -6.26 6.26
N LEU A 77 -12.38 -6.87 6.32
CA LEU A 77 -12.23 -8.27 6.72
C LEU A 77 -12.73 -8.51 8.16
N ASN A 78 -12.41 -7.60 9.08
CA ASN A 78 -12.85 -7.69 10.49
C ASN A 78 -14.37 -7.55 10.66
N HIS A 79 -15.06 -6.89 9.71
CA HIS A 79 -16.52 -6.87 9.65
C HIS A 79 -17.14 -8.08 8.94
N GLY A 80 -16.32 -9.06 8.56
CA GLY A 80 -16.77 -10.28 7.92
C GLY A 80 -17.02 -10.16 6.42
N HIS A 81 -16.67 -9.05 5.80
CA HIS A 81 -16.79 -8.87 4.35
C HIS A 81 -15.71 -9.65 3.62
N GLN A 82 -16.07 -10.23 2.49
CA GLN A 82 -15.14 -10.92 1.61
C GLN A 82 -14.75 -10.00 0.46
N VAL A 83 -13.59 -9.38 0.58
CA VAL A 83 -13.05 -8.44 -0.41
C VAL A 83 -11.61 -8.81 -0.78
N GLY A 84 -11.23 -8.48 -2.01
CA GLY A 84 -9.84 -8.46 -2.44
C GLY A 84 -9.26 -7.04 -2.32
N PHE A 85 -7.94 -6.92 -2.42
CA PHE A 85 -7.26 -5.64 -2.33
C PHE A 85 -6.75 -5.19 -3.69
N THR A 86 -6.84 -3.88 -3.93
CA THR A 86 -6.27 -3.24 -5.11
C THR A 86 -5.61 -1.92 -4.73
N ALA A 87 -4.90 -1.33 -5.67
CA ALA A 87 -4.28 -0.03 -5.54
C ALA A 87 -4.41 0.78 -6.83
N ALA A 88 -4.26 2.07 -6.72
CA ALA A 88 -4.23 3.00 -7.85
C ALA A 88 -3.26 4.15 -7.58
N SER A 89 -2.91 4.92 -8.61
CA SER A 89 -2.09 6.10 -8.41
C SER A 89 -2.87 7.25 -7.78
N ASP A 90 -4.13 7.41 -8.14
CA ASP A 90 -4.99 8.57 -7.81
C ASP A 90 -4.36 9.93 -8.24
N ASN A 91 -3.50 9.91 -9.26
CA ASN A 91 -2.74 11.08 -9.69
C ASN A 91 -3.49 12.00 -10.64
N HIS A 92 -4.69 11.64 -11.06
CA HIS A 92 -5.54 12.42 -11.97
C HIS A 92 -4.91 12.76 -13.34
N LEU A 93 -3.84 12.07 -13.74
CA LEU A 93 -3.13 12.30 -15.01
C LEU A 93 -3.60 11.40 -16.15
N SER A 94 -4.50 10.45 -15.88
CA SER A 94 -4.97 9.46 -16.87
C SER A 94 -3.82 8.68 -17.52
N GLN A 95 -2.78 8.38 -16.75
CA GLN A 95 -1.59 7.62 -17.19
C GLN A 95 -1.54 6.26 -16.49
N PRO A 96 -2.18 5.22 -17.02
CA PRO A 96 -2.18 3.90 -16.39
C PRO A 96 -0.76 3.36 -16.17
N GLY A 97 -0.49 2.88 -14.95
CA GLY A 97 0.82 2.34 -14.57
C GLY A 97 1.89 3.38 -14.23
N TYR A 98 1.57 4.67 -14.27
CA TYR A 98 2.46 5.73 -13.82
C TYR A 98 2.29 5.92 -12.30
N THR A 99 3.37 5.74 -11.55
CA THR A 99 3.36 5.74 -10.08
C THR A 99 4.30 6.79 -9.46
N ALA A 100 5.01 7.57 -10.28
CA ALA A 100 5.94 8.56 -9.75
C ALA A 100 5.20 9.61 -8.89
N PRO A 101 5.85 10.12 -7.83
CA PRO A 101 5.30 11.19 -7.00
C PRO A 101 5.00 12.45 -7.81
N MET A 102 3.92 13.14 -7.46
CA MET A 102 3.54 14.39 -8.12
C MET A 102 4.15 15.65 -7.50
N GLY A 103 4.86 15.51 -6.40
CA GLY A 103 5.39 16.66 -5.64
C GLY A 103 4.35 17.37 -4.77
N GLY A 104 4.79 18.35 -3.99
CA GLY A 104 3.93 19.08 -3.05
C GLY A 104 3.34 18.18 -1.95
N SER A 105 2.05 18.34 -1.67
CA SER A 105 1.37 17.57 -0.62
C SER A 105 1.07 16.11 -1.01
N LEU A 106 1.26 15.75 -2.29
CA LEU A 106 1.07 14.41 -2.83
C LEU A 106 2.41 13.85 -3.31
N SER A 107 3.40 13.91 -2.46
CA SER A 107 4.77 13.49 -2.75
C SER A 107 4.98 11.97 -2.70
N GLN A 108 3.97 11.24 -2.24
CA GLN A 108 4.06 9.80 -2.15
C GLN A 108 3.91 9.13 -3.51
N ARG A 109 4.62 8.04 -3.71
CA ARG A 109 4.48 7.18 -4.89
C ARG A 109 3.08 6.56 -4.93
N GLY A 110 2.45 6.54 -6.11
CA GLY A 110 1.14 5.94 -6.30
C GLY A 110 1.19 4.41 -6.29
N GLY A 111 0.08 3.77 -5.92
CA GLY A 111 -0.06 2.33 -5.93
C GLY A 111 -0.32 1.73 -7.32
N LEU A 112 -0.13 0.41 -7.43
CA LEU A 112 -0.55 -0.40 -8.57
C LEU A 112 -1.45 -1.54 -8.12
N GLY A 113 -2.61 -1.66 -8.75
CA GLY A 113 -3.44 -2.87 -8.67
C GLY A 113 -3.00 -3.89 -9.71
N ALA A 114 -2.81 -5.13 -9.28
CA ALA A 114 -2.52 -6.25 -10.16
C ALA A 114 -3.71 -7.21 -10.22
N LEU A 115 -3.97 -7.76 -11.39
CA LEU A 115 -5.05 -8.73 -11.62
C LEU A 115 -4.47 -10.04 -12.16
N LEU A 116 -4.91 -11.16 -11.61
CA LEU A 116 -4.56 -12.50 -12.09
C LEU A 116 -5.64 -12.98 -13.07
N ALA A 117 -5.40 -12.78 -14.35
CA ALA A 117 -6.28 -13.18 -15.43
C ALA A 117 -5.57 -14.14 -16.40
N ASN A 118 -6.32 -15.02 -17.06
CA ASN A 118 -5.76 -15.98 -18.00
C ASN A 118 -5.40 -15.33 -19.36
N GLU A 119 -6.02 -14.19 -19.65
CA GLU A 119 -5.77 -13.42 -20.87
C GLU A 119 -5.97 -11.92 -20.63
N LYS A 120 -5.41 -11.08 -21.52
CA LYS A 120 -5.50 -9.62 -21.44
C LYS A 120 -6.69 -9.11 -22.27
N THR A 121 -7.89 -9.53 -21.88
CA THR A 121 -9.15 -9.02 -22.43
C THR A 121 -9.95 -8.28 -21.38
N THR A 122 -10.82 -7.37 -21.76
CA THR A 122 -11.70 -6.64 -20.83
C THR A 122 -12.50 -7.60 -19.97
N ASP A 123 -13.08 -8.64 -20.56
CA ASP A 123 -13.89 -9.62 -19.85
C ASP A 123 -13.07 -10.41 -18.82
N ALA A 124 -11.91 -10.94 -19.20
CA ALA A 124 -11.06 -11.70 -18.29
C ALA A 124 -10.54 -10.85 -17.13
N LEU A 125 -10.20 -9.57 -17.39
CA LEU A 125 -9.80 -8.65 -16.34
C LEU A 125 -10.96 -8.31 -15.39
N PHE A 126 -12.18 -8.13 -15.95
CA PHE A 126 -13.36 -7.86 -15.15
C PHE A 126 -13.75 -9.06 -14.30
N ASP A 127 -13.67 -10.27 -14.83
CA ASP A 127 -13.92 -11.51 -14.11
C ASP A 127 -12.86 -11.75 -13.00
N ALA A 128 -11.60 -11.38 -13.23
CA ALA A 128 -10.57 -11.42 -12.21
C ALA A 128 -10.90 -10.49 -11.03
N MET A 129 -11.39 -9.27 -11.29
CA MET A 129 -11.86 -8.36 -10.24
C MET A 129 -13.04 -8.97 -9.46
N LYS A 130 -14.03 -9.51 -10.16
CA LYS A 130 -15.20 -10.16 -9.56
C LYS A 130 -14.84 -11.36 -8.69
N SER A 131 -13.81 -12.09 -9.09
CA SER A 131 -13.33 -13.29 -8.39
C SER A 131 -12.27 -13.01 -7.34
N LEU A 132 -12.05 -11.75 -6.94
CA LEU A 132 -11.06 -11.32 -5.95
C LEU A 132 -9.61 -11.71 -6.32
N ARG A 133 -9.34 -11.98 -7.59
CA ARG A 133 -8.01 -12.36 -8.10
C ARG A 133 -7.17 -11.11 -8.36
N ALA A 134 -6.94 -10.35 -7.28
CA ALA A 134 -6.26 -9.07 -7.31
C ALA A 134 -5.34 -8.91 -6.10
N TYR A 135 -4.31 -8.08 -6.25
CA TYR A 135 -3.49 -7.61 -5.14
C TYR A 135 -3.00 -6.19 -5.37
N ALA A 136 -2.56 -5.55 -4.31
CA ALA A 136 -2.04 -4.19 -4.31
C ALA A 136 -0.53 -4.17 -4.15
N THR A 137 0.13 -3.17 -4.75
CA THR A 137 1.52 -2.83 -4.46
C THR A 137 1.68 -1.34 -4.20
N THR A 138 2.79 -0.96 -3.59
CA THR A 138 3.15 0.44 -3.33
C THR A 138 3.83 1.13 -4.53
N GLY A 139 3.53 0.66 -5.74
CA GLY A 139 3.99 1.26 -7.00
C GLY A 139 5.08 0.47 -7.72
N ASP A 140 5.59 -0.59 -7.13
CA ASP A 140 6.50 -1.52 -7.77
C ASP A 140 5.77 -2.66 -8.45
N ARG A 141 6.31 -3.16 -9.57
CA ARG A 141 5.73 -4.25 -10.35
C ARG A 141 6.08 -5.62 -9.75
N ILE A 142 5.77 -5.81 -8.48
CA ILE A 142 5.92 -7.08 -7.80
C ILE A 142 4.96 -8.11 -8.41
N ILE A 143 5.45 -9.30 -8.71
CA ILE A 143 4.62 -10.43 -9.15
C ILE A 143 4.38 -11.33 -7.95
N MET A 144 3.11 -11.58 -7.65
CA MET A 144 2.69 -12.45 -6.56
C MET A 144 1.63 -13.43 -7.04
N ASN A 145 1.84 -14.70 -6.76
CA ASN A 145 0.85 -15.75 -6.95
C ASN A 145 0.90 -16.68 -5.75
N LEU A 146 -0.22 -16.83 -5.07
CA LEU A 146 -0.35 -17.63 -3.84
C LEU A 146 -1.50 -18.61 -3.96
N SER A 147 -1.37 -19.73 -3.26
CA SER A 147 -2.44 -20.71 -3.09
C SER A 147 -2.42 -21.28 -1.66
N ILE A 148 -3.57 -21.76 -1.21
CA ILE A 148 -3.71 -22.52 0.03
C ILE A 148 -4.34 -23.86 -0.27
N ASN A 149 -3.64 -24.96 0.05
CA ASN A 149 -4.05 -26.33 -0.30
C ASN A 149 -4.45 -26.48 -1.79
N GLY A 150 -3.70 -25.83 -2.69
CA GLY A 150 -3.96 -25.82 -4.12
C GLY A 150 -5.11 -24.89 -4.58
N THR A 151 -5.82 -24.24 -3.66
CA THR A 151 -6.84 -23.24 -3.98
C THR A 151 -6.17 -21.89 -4.23
N GLU A 152 -6.40 -21.31 -5.39
CA GLU A 152 -5.77 -20.06 -5.79
C GLU A 152 -6.28 -18.84 -4.98
N MET A 153 -5.47 -17.79 -4.97
CA MET A 153 -5.79 -16.49 -4.36
C MET A 153 -7.16 -15.97 -4.82
N GLY A 154 -7.94 -15.42 -3.89
CA GLY A 154 -9.29 -14.91 -4.12
C GLY A 154 -10.39 -15.96 -3.97
N GLN A 155 -10.05 -17.24 -3.91
CA GLN A 155 -11.02 -18.33 -3.81
C GLN A 155 -11.19 -18.82 -2.37
N ARG A 156 -12.32 -19.49 -2.10
CA ARG A 156 -12.56 -20.15 -0.82
C ARG A 156 -11.98 -21.57 -0.85
N ALA A 157 -10.93 -21.80 -0.07
CA ALA A 157 -10.41 -23.15 0.12
C ALA A 157 -11.38 -23.99 0.95
N PRO A 158 -11.54 -25.30 0.65
CA PRO A 158 -12.23 -26.23 1.52
C PRO A 158 -11.61 -26.24 2.93
N PHE A 159 -12.43 -26.54 3.93
CA PHE A 159 -11.91 -26.69 5.29
C PHE A 159 -10.89 -27.83 5.35
N ALA A 160 -9.75 -27.55 5.97
CA ALA A 160 -8.71 -28.54 6.25
C ALA A 160 -8.06 -28.22 7.61
N THR A 161 -7.66 -29.25 8.33
CA THR A 161 -6.91 -29.12 9.59
C THR A 161 -5.50 -28.62 9.35
N GLU A 162 -4.88 -29.09 8.28
CA GLU A 162 -3.57 -28.64 7.82
C GLU A 162 -3.75 -27.65 6.65
N ARG A 163 -3.01 -26.56 6.69
CA ARG A 163 -3.01 -25.53 5.64
C ARG A 163 -1.62 -25.30 5.12
N VAL A 164 -1.43 -25.73 3.87
CA VAL A 164 -0.18 -25.50 3.14
C VAL A 164 -0.35 -24.28 2.25
N ILE A 165 0.38 -23.23 2.56
CA ILE A 165 0.46 -22.02 1.72
C ILE A 165 1.65 -22.22 0.78
N SER A 166 1.41 -22.08 -0.51
CA SER A 166 2.41 -22.20 -1.56
C SER A 166 2.30 -21.00 -2.50
N GLY A 167 3.43 -20.58 -3.05
CA GLY A 167 3.38 -19.50 -4.03
C GLY A 167 4.73 -19.02 -4.51
N ARG A 168 4.68 -17.98 -5.32
CA ARG A 168 5.85 -17.32 -5.88
C ARG A 168 5.70 -15.81 -5.76
N ILE A 169 6.74 -15.19 -5.23
CA ILE A 169 6.86 -13.73 -5.15
C ILE A 169 8.13 -13.33 -5.89
N ILE A 170 8.02 -12.37 -6.80
CA ILE A 170 9.16 -11.79 -7.51
C ILE A 170 9.13 -10.29 -7.25
N GLY A 171 10.10 -9.82 -6.49
CA GLY A 171 10.31 -8.39 -6.23
C GLY A 171 10.99 -7.69 -7.39
N THR A 172 10.95 -6.38 -7.38
CA THR A 172 11.76 -5.51 -8.28
C THR A 172 13.17 -5.28 -7.74
N ALA A 173 13.39 -5.67 -6.48
CA ALA A 173 14.66 -5.75 -5.78
C ALA A 173 14.67 -6.99 -4.88
N ALA A 174 15.71 -7.19 -4.09
CA ALA A 174 15.78 -8.28 -3.12
C ALA A 174 14.59 -8.20 -2.14
N ILE A 175 14.03 -9.37 -1.82
CA ILE A 175 12.95 -9.48 -0.83
C ILE A 175 13.59 -9.34 0.57
N ASP A 176 13.09 -8.41 1.34
CA ASP A 176 13.47 -8.21 2.73
C ASP A 176 12.73 -9.23 3.63
N THR A 177 11.42 -9.13 3.66
CA THR A 177 10.58 -9.93 4.57
C THR A 177 9.33 -10.41 3.86
N ILE A 178 8.87 -11.61 4.21
CA ILE A 178 7.55 -12.13 3.88
C ILE A 178 6.80 -12.41 5.18
N THR A 179 5.60 -11.86 5.32
CA THR A 179 4.74 -12.04 6.49
C THR A 179 3.39 -12.62 6.08
N ILE A 180 2.91 -13.63 6.79
CA ILE A 180 1.56 -14.18 6.64
C ILE A 180 0.67 -13.64 7.76
N ILE A 181 -0.40 -12.97 7.35
CA ILE A 181 -1.39 -12.39 8.26
C ILE A 181 -2.69 -13.20 8.15
N LYS A 182 -3.23 -13.63 9.28
CA LYS A 182 -4.49 -14.35 9.37
C LYS A 182 -5.36 -13.74 10.47
N ASN A 183 -6.58 -13.36 10.13
CA ASN A 183 -7.52 -12.74 11.08
C ASN A 183 -6.92 -11.53 11.81
N ASP A 184 -6.20 -10.69 11.05
CA ASP A 184 -5.51 -9.49 11.53
C ASP A 184 -4.29 -9.74 12.45
N GLU A 185 -3.85 -10.99 12.56
CA GLU A 185 -2.68 -11.41 13.34
C GLU A 185 -1.57 -11.95 12.43
N GLU A 186 -0.34 -11.57 12.70
CA GLU A 186 0.83 -12.14 12.05
C GLU A 186 1.08 -13.56 12.61
N ILE A 187 0.93 -14.57 11.74
CA ILE A 187 1.07 -15.96 12.14
C ILE A 187 2.39 -16.59 11.70
N TRP A 188 3.08 -15.95 10.79
CA TRP A 188 4.38 -16.39 10.28
C TRP A 188 5.11 -15.23 9.63
N GLN A 189 6.44 -15.19 9.84
CA GLN A 189 7.34 -14.25 9.19
C GLN A 189 8.65 -14.93 8.81
N GLN A 190 9.20 -14.56 7.67
CA GLN A 190 10.53 -14.97 7.23
C GLN A 190 11.29 -13.76 6.71
N ASP A 191 12.43 -13.51 7.33
CA ASP A 191 13.39 -12.50 6.89
C ASP A 191 14.35 -13.13 5.88
N TYR A 192 14.54 -12.46 4.75
CA TYR A 192 15.44 -12.88 3.67
C TYR A 192 16.69 -12.01 3.62
N TYR A 193 16.67 -10.86 4.29
CA TYR A 193 17.84 -10.04 4.44
C TYR A 193 18.82 -10.74 5.39
N LYS A 194 19.82 -11.37 4.80
CA LYS A 194 20.99 -11.87 5.57
C LYS A 194 22.06 -10.81 5.49
N ASN A 195 22.42 -10.27 6.63
CA ASN A 195 23.64 -9.50 6.74
C ASN A 195 24.81 -10.49 6.60
N GLU A 196 25.25 -10.74 5.34
CA GLU A 196 26.33 -11.69 5.05
C GLU A 196 27.71 -11.16 5.50
N ASN A 197 27.76 -9.92 5.98
CA ASN A 197 29.00 -9.25 6.34
C ASN A 197 29.04 -8.90 7.84
N ASP A 198 29.41 -9.87 8.67
CA ASP A 198 29.99 -9.60 10.00
C ASP A 198 31.40 -8.98 9.90
N LYS A 199 31.82 -8.54 8.73
CA LYS A 199 33.07 -7.81 8.56
C LYS A 199 32.77 -6.33 8.73
N ILE A 200 33.33 -5.74 9.76
CA ILE A 200 33.40 -4.29 9.92
C ILE A 200 34.14 -3.75 8.69
N LEU A 201 33.40 -3.07 7.83
CA LEU A 201 34.00 -2.35 6.70
C LEU A 201 34.49 -0.99 7.21
N PRO A 202 35.60 -0.46 6.63
CA PRO A 202 36.08 0.88 7.01
C PRO A 202 35.04 1.98 6.69
N GLU A 203 34.12 1.72 5.78
CA GLU A 203 32.97 2.57 5.50
C GLU A 203 31.70 1.73 5.57
N ASP A 204 30.77 2.16 6.41
CA ASP A 204 29.46 1.53 6.54
C ASP A 204 28.33 2.49 6.15
N SER A 205 27.26 1.92 5.60
CA SER A 205 26.06 2.68 5.26
C SER A 205 24.86 2.19 6.06
N PHE A 206 24.11 3.14 6.63
CA PHE A 206 22.93 2.88 7.43
C PHE A 206 21.72 3.60 6.82
N LEU A 207 20.61 2.89 6.69
CA LEU A 207 19.33 3.48 6.30
C LEU A 207 18.40 3.49 7.52
N LEU A 208 18.18 4.69 8.08
CA LEU A 208 17.17 4.89 9.12
C LEU A 208 15.82 5.15 8.47
N SER A 209 14.85 4.30 8.73
CA SER A 209 13.52 4.37 8.14
C SER A 209 12.46 4.75 9.17
N PHE A 210 11.60 5.70 8.81
CA PHE A 210 10.48 6.19 9.60
C PHE A 210 9.19 5.82 8.86
N ALA A 211 8.48 4.82 9.35
CA ALA A 211 7.25 4.35 8.74
C ALA A 211 6.05 4.56 9.66
N SER A 212 4.89 4.79 9.09
CA SER A 212 3.62 4.81 9.82
C SER A 212 2.50 4.30 8.93
N ASP A 213 1.43 3.80 9.57
CA ASP A 213 0.16 3.68 8.86
C ASP A 213 -0.53 5.05 8.74
N SER A 214 -1.56 5.13 7.89
CA SER A 214 -2.40 6.31 7.74
C SER A 214 -3.66 6.26 8.61
N LYS A 215 -3.79 5.28 9.53
CA LYS A 215 -4.96 5.10 10.38
C LYS A 215 -5.22 6.33 11.24
N PRO A 216 -6.46 6.85 11.29
CA PRO A 216 -6.81 7.95 12.17
C PRO A 216 -6.49 7.63 13.64
N LEU A 217 -5.96 8.61 14.37
CA LEU A 217 -5.71 8.48 15.81
C LEU A 217 -7.00 8.54 16.63
N ASN A 218 -7.94 9.37 16.19
CA ASN A 218 -9.24 9.51 16.84
C ASN A 218 -10.38 9.31 15.84
N PRO A 219 -11.56 8.84 16.31
CA PRO A 219 -12.76 8.78 15.46
C PRO A 219 -13.08 10.17 14.88
N GLY A 220 -13.28 10.24 13.58
CA GLY A 220 -13.60 11.48 12.88
C GLY A 220 -12.39 12.28 12.37
N ASP A 221 -11.17 11.90 12.74
CA ASP A 221 -9.96 12.47 12.15
C ASP A 221 -9.88 12.18 10.65
N ASN A 222 -9.11 13.01 9.95
CA ASN A 222 -8.82 12.78 8.54
C ASN A 222 -8.12 11.41 8.39
N PRO A 223 -8.63 10.48 7.56
CA PRO A 223 -8.02 9.17 7.34
C PRO A 223 -6.64 9.24 6.65
N ARG A 224 -6.20 10.43 6.29
CA ARG A 224 -4.85 10.71 5.81
C ARG A 224 -3.95 11.31 6.90
N GLY A 225 -4.06 10.82 8.12
CA GLY A 225 -3.31 11.33 9.26
C GLY A 225 -1.79 11.24 9.08
N TRP A 226 -1.13 12.40 9.10
CA TRP A 226 0.31 12.50 9.10
C TRP A 226 0.90 12.11 10.45
N ARG A 227 2.07 11.48 10.42
CA ARG A 227 2.96 11.29 11.57
C ARG A 227 4.20 12.15 11.36
N ASN A 228 4.48 13.01 12.33
CA ASN A 228 5.66 13.87 12.31
C ASN A 228 6.77 13.22 13.13
N TRP A 229 7.94 13.14 12.55
CA TRP A 229 9.15 12.62 13.18
C TRP A 229 10.14 13.75 13.28
N ARG A 230 10.66 14.01 14.46
CA ARG A 230 11.67 15.03 14.72
C ARG A 230 12.63 14.55 15.78
N GLY A 231 13.91 14.85 15.60
CA GLY A 231 14.92 14.45 16.57
C GLY A 231 16.32 14.78 16.10
N THR A 232 17.25 14.16 16.79
CA THR A 232 18.68 14.22 16.49
C THR A 232 19.20 12.81 16.27
N ILE A 233 20.27 12.71 15.47
CA ILE A 233 21.05 11.49 15.25
C ILE A 233 22.47 11.87 15.65
N GLU A 234 23.03 11.20 16.64
CA GLU A 234 24.41 11.35 17.08
C GLU A 234 25.20 10.11 16.68
N ILE A 235 26.39 10.32 16.12
CA ILE A 235 27.27 9.26 15.65
C ILE A 235 28.46 9.17 16.57
N ASP A 236 28.51 8.07 17.32
CA ASP A 236 29.60 7.77 18.26
C ASP A 236 30.63 6.83 17.62
N ASN A 237 31.92 7.07 17.94
CA ASN A 237 33.05 6.24 17.52
C ASN A 237 33.21 6.07 15.99
N ALA A 238 32.67 6.98 15.21
CA ALA A 238 32.81 7.02 13.74
C ALA A 238 32.75 8.48 13.28
N GLU A 239 33.20 8.72 12.06
CA GLU A 239 33.12 9.99 11.36
C GLU A 239 31.94 9.95 10.36
N LEU A 240 31.07 10.94 10.37
CA LEU A 240 30.00 11.07 9.39
C LEU A 240 30.58 11.57 8.05
N LEU A 241 30.50 10.74 7.00
CA LEU A 241 30.93 11.12 5.65
C LEU A 241 29.81 11.71 4.81
N LEU A 242 28.60 11.18 4.96
CA LEU A 242 27.42 11.62 4.22
C LEU A 242 26.14 11.40 5.02
N ALA A 243 25.26 12.38 4.96
CA ALA A 243 23.86 12.24 5.40
C ALA A 243 22.94 12.80 4.33
N THR A 244 21.94 12.03 3.93
CA THR A 244 20.95 12.49 2.95
C THR A 244 19.57 11.94 3.24
N GLY A 245 18.55 12.82 3.19
CA GLY A 245 17.15 12.39 3.27
C GLY A 245 16.74 11.71 1.96
N GLN A 246 16.30 10.47 2.07
CA GLN A 246 15.67 9.73 0.98
C GLN A 246 14.17 10.01 1.04
N ASP A 247 13.54 10.25 -0.12
CA ASP A 247 12.11 10.57 -0.20
C ASP A 247 11.70 11.84 0.56
N PHE A 248 12.63 12.75 0.81
CA PHE A 248 12.36 14.10 1.35
C PHE A 248 11.86 15.00 0.23
N HIS A 249 10.57 14.87 -0.10
CA HIS A 249 9.96 15.58 -1.22
C HIS A 249 9.33 16.92 -0.81
N ASN A 250 9.01 17.09 0.47
CA ASN A 250 8.36 18.28 0.97
C ASN A 250 9.31 19.14 1.81
N ARG A 251 9.95 20.11 1.17
CA ARG A 251 10.93 21.02 1.79
C ARG A 251 10.36 21.90 2.92
N PHE A 252 9.05 22.01 3.04
CA PHE A 252 8.43 22.79 4.11
C PHE A 252 8.35 22.02 5.44
N PHE A 253 8.32 20.69 5.37
CA PHE A 253 8.13 19.82 6.53
C PHE A 253 9.25 18.81 6.74
N GLN A 254 10.15 18.67 5.75
CA GLN A 254 11.25 17.72 5.81
C GLN A 254 12.58 18.45 5.70
N SER A 255 13.46 18.20 6.64
CA SER A 255 14.79 18.78 6.71
C SER A 255 15.78 17.81 7.34
N LEU A 256 17.04 17.92 6.92
CA LEU A 256 18.16 17.23 7.51
C LEU A 256 19.34 18.20 7.50
N THR A 257 19.87 18.52 8.67
CA THR A 257 20.97 19.46 8.81
C THR A 257 22.01 18.90 9.76
N VAL A 258 23.27 19.12 9.45
CA VAL A 258 24.39 18.85 10.36
C VAL A 258 24.45 20.02 11.36
N ASP A 259 24.71 19.71 12.63
CA ASP A 259 24.92 20.70 13.66
C ASP A 259 26.19 21.54 13.39
N GLU A 260 26.14 22.83 13.66
CA GLU A 260 27.23 23.77 13.35
C GLU A 260 28.47 23.52 14.21
N ASP A 261 28.29 23.03 15.43
CA ASP A 261 29.36 22.84 16.41
C ASP A 261 29.84 21.38 16.50
N ASN A 262 28.98 20.42 16.04
CA ASN A 262 29.30 18.99 16.08
C ASN A 262 28.98 18.32 14.73
N PRO A 263 30.01 17.99 13.90
CA PRO A 263 29.81 17.37 12.60
C PRO A 263 29.20 15.96 12.67
N ASN A 264 29.21 15.32 13.82
CA ASN A 264 28.59 14.01 14.05
C ASN A 264 27.17 14.08 14.62
N LEU A 265 26.61 15.29 14.77
CA LEU A 265 25.25 15.50 15.24
C LEU A 265 24.38 16.01 14.10
N LEU A 266 23.29 15.33 13.85
CA LEU A 266 22.30 15.69 12.83
C LEU A 266 20.97 16.07 13.48
N HIS A 267 20.34 17.11 12.97
CA HIS A 267 18.95 17.46 13.29
C HIS A 267 18.06 17.08 12.11
N PHE A 268 16.97 16.38 12.36
CA PHE A 268 16.04 16.02 11.31
C PHE A 268 14.58 16.34 11.67
N ALA A 269 13.80 16.60 10.64
CA ALA A 269 12.36 16.59 10.68
C ALA A 269 11.86 15.86 9.43
N THR A 270 10.93 14.94 9.58
CA THR A 270 10.30 14.24 8.46
C THR A 270 8.86 13.87 8.78
N GLN A 271 8.17 13.36 7.78
CA GLN A 271 6.76 12.98 7.88
C GLN A 271 6.54 11.64 7.16
N SER A 272 5.61 10.84 7.69
CA SER A 272 5.07 9.68 6.99
C SER A 272 3.55 9.66 7.05
N ARG A 273 2.92 8.97 6.09
CA ARG A 273 1.46 8.86 5.98
C ARG A 273 1.09 7.57 5.27
N GLY A 274 1.35 6.44 5.93
CA GLY A 274 1.23 5.13 5.31
C GLY A 274 2.31 4.87 4.25
N ASP A 275 3.42 5.58 4.36
CA ASP A 275 4.64 5.46 3.57
C ASP A 275 5.85 5.40 4.50
N THR A 276 7.01 5.35 3.91
CA THR A 276 8.30 5.37 4.59
C THR A 276 9.09 6.59 4.13
N SER A 277 9.66 7.30 5.08
CA SER A 277 10.69 8.32 4.86
C SER A 277 11.99 7.82 5.46
N SER A 278 13.13 8.08 4.84
CA SER A 278 14.40 7.50 5.28
C SER A 278 15.53 8.51 5.25
N ILE A 279 16.56 8.25 6.08
CA ILE A 279 17.83 8.97 6.08
C ILE A 279 18.93 7.96 5.82
N LEU A 280 19.68 8.15 4.74
CA LEU A 280 20.89 7.40 4.46
C LEU A 280 22.09 8.08 5.13
N LEU A 281 22.83 7.33 5.92
CA LEU A 281 24.07 7.72 6.55
C LEU A 281 25.22 6.88 6.00
N ILE A 282 26.34 7.51 5.69
CA ILE A 282 27.61 6.82 5.41
C ILE A 282 28.60 7.29 6.46
N VAL A 283 29.19 6.36 7.18
CA VAL A 283 30.14 6.61 8.25
C VAL A 283 31.45 5.90 8.00
N HIS A 284 32.54 6.47 8.51
CA HIS A 284 33.86 5.87 8.55
C HIS A 284 34.22 5.51 9.98
N SER A 285 34.34 4.22 10.26
CA SER A 285 34.79 3.73 11.56
C SER A 285 36.30 3.54 11.53
N PRO A 286 37.08 4.17 12.40
CA PRO A 286 38.50 3.85 12.51
C PRO A 286 38.66 2.38 12.86
N ILE A 287 39.44 1.68 12.07
CA ILE A 287 39.80 0.27 12.37
C ILE A 287 40.56 0.25 13.67
N VAL A 288 39.98 -0.33 14.74
CA VAL A 288 40.63 -0.56 16.02
C VAL A 288 41.47 -1.82 15.96
#